data_8d12e06aa2c7acbc9a974567b5f220a3
#
_entry.id   8d12e06aa2c7acbc9a974567b5f220a3
#
_cell.length_a   1.000
_cell.length_b   1.000
_cell.length_c   1.000
_cell.angle_alpha   90.00
_cell.angle_beta   90.00
_cell.angle_gamma   90.00
#
_symmetry.space_group_name_H-M   'P 1'
#
loop_
_entity.id
_entity.type
_entity.pdbx_description
1 polymer ?
#
loop_
_entity_poly.entity_id
_entity_poly.type
_entity_poly.pdbx_seq_one_letter_code
_entity_poly.pdbx_strand_id
1 'polypeptide(L)'
;FVTADSREEFIASLRAARHAGLPWVILGAGSNVLVSDRGFDGIVIRTTGGTLEVAGSRIRADAGLPMARVAAEALGAGLRGFEWAVGVPGTIGGSVRGNAGCFGGEMADVVRTVTVFNTLTGDTEEWSAEAAEFGYRDSAFKRRPELAVLAATIGLSPGDPLEGQRRIREHTLYRAQTQDIGTQSAGCMFKNVPWGRRGID
;
A
#
# COMPACT_ATOMS: atom_id res chain seq x y z
N PHE A 1 -2.60 -16.17 -14.09
CA PHE A 1 -1.90 -14.96 -13.70
C PHE A 1 -2.19 -13.84 -14.68
N VAL A 2 -2.62 -12.67 -14.20
CA VAL A 2 -2.95 -11.49 -15.00
C VAL A 2 -2.19 -10.30 -14.43
N THR A 3 -1.59 -9.48 -15.30
CA THR A 3 -1.03 -8.18 -14.91
C THR A 3 -1.98 -7.09 -15.38
N ALA A 4 -2.33 -6.18 -14.49
CA ALA A 4 -3.18 -5.03 -14.76
C ALA A 4 -2.34 -3.76 -14.59
N ASP A 5 -2.10 -3.04 -15.68
CA ASP A 5 -1.25 -1.85 -15.74
C ASP A 5 -2.05 -0.55 -15.62
N SER A 6 -3.38 -0.68 -15.63
CA SER A 6 -4.33 0.43 -15.45
C SER A 6 -5.45 0.06 -14.48
N ARG A 7 -6.18 1.07 -14.03
CA ARG A 7 -7.35 0.89 -13.17
C ARG A 7 -8.46 0.13 -13.91
N GLU A 8 -8.64 0.42 -15.18
CA GLU A 8 -9.63 -0.20 -16.05
C GLU A 8 -9.36 -1.69 -16.23
N GLU A 9 -8.12 -2.06 -16.50
CA GLU A 9 -7.69 -3.47 -16.60
C GLU A 9 -7.83 -4.21 -15.27
N PHE A 10 -7.54 -3.53 -14.16
CA PHE A 10 -7.70 -4.10 -12.83
C PHE A 10 -9.16 -4.42 -12.53
N ILE A 11 -10.08 -3.47 -12.77
CA ILE A 11 -11.53 -3.69 -12.61
C ILE A 11 -12.02 -4.78 -13.56
N ALA A 12 -11.59 -4.76 -14.83
CA ALA A 12 -11.98 -5.78 -15.82
C ALA A 12 -11.54 -7.18 -15.37
N SER A 13 -10.32 -7.31 -14.83
CA SER A 13 -9.80 -8.59 -14.32
C SER A 13 -10.59 -9.10 -13.13
N LEU A 14 -10.98 -8.23 -12.19
CA LEU A 14 -11.84 -8.59 -11.05
C LEU A 14 -13.23 -9.02 -11.49
N ARG A 15 -13.83 -8.31 -12.45
CA ARG A 15 -15.13 -8.68 -13.04
C ARG A 15 -15.07 -10.02 -13.75
N ALA A 16 -14.01 -10.26 -14.53
CA ALA A 16 -13.81 -11.53 -15.24
C ALA A 16 -13.64 -12.71 -14.26
N ALA A 17 -12.83 -12.55 -13.21
CA ALA A 17 -12.66 -13.57 -12.18
C ALA A 17 -13.97 -13.92 -11.49
N ARG A 18 -14.74 -12.90 -11.12
CA ARG A 18 -16.08 -13.09 -10.51
C ARG A 18 -17.06 -13.79 -11.47
N HIS A 19 -17.12 -13.34 -12.71
CA HIS A 19 -18.02 -13.94 -13.72
C HIS A 19 -17.70 -15.42 -13.95
N ALA A 20 -16.40 -15.76 -13.94
CA ALA A 20 -15.94 -17.13 -14.08
C ALA A 20 -16.14 -17.99 -12.81
N GLY A 21 -16.57 -17.41 -11.69
CA GLY A 21 -16.72 -18.11 -10.42
C GLY A 21 -15.39 -18.62 -9.84
N LEU A 22 -14.24 -18.04 -10.27
CA LEU A 22 -12.93 -18.47 -9.85
C LEU A 22 -12.46 -17.69 -8.61
N PRO A 23 -11.79 -18.34 -7.65
CA PRO A 23 -11.08 -17.66 -6.59
C PRO A 23 -10.06 -16.68 -7.17
N TRP A 24 -9.85 -15.56 -6.51
CA TRP A 24 -8.87 -14.57 -6.94
C TRP A 24 -8.12 -13.97 -5.77
N VAL A 25 -6.91 -13.49 -6.05
CA VAL A 25 -6.07 -12.75 -5.10
C VAL A 25 -5.43 -11.56 -5.81
N ILE A 26 -5.41 -10.42 -5.12
CA ILE A 26 -4.72 -9.22 -5.59
C ILE A 26 -3.29 -9.26 -5.09
N LEU A 27 -2.35 -9.05 -6.00
CA LEU A 27 -0.92 -8.98 -5.72
C LEU A 27 -0.39 -7.61 -6.15
N GLY A 28 0.22 -6.88 -5.22
CA GLY A 28 1.03 -5.71 -5.55
C GLY A 28 2.45 -6.13 -5.96
N ALA A 29 3.46 -5.54 -5.32
CA ALA A 29 4.86 -5.91 -5.56
C ALA A 29 5.27 -7.28 -4.96
N GLY A 30 4.41 -7.94 -4.19
CA GLY A 30 4.72 -9.23 -3.57
C GLY A 30 5.65 -9.16 -2.35
N SER A 31 5.97 -7.96 -1.87
CA SER A 31 6.97 -7.73 -0.81
C SER A 31 6.58 -8.22 0.59
N ASN A 32 5.32 -8.61 0.79
CA ASN A 32 4.82 -9.12 2.07
C ASN A 32 3.89 -10.32 1.85
N VAL A 33 4.27 -11.21 0.94
CA VAL A 33 3.50 -12.40 0.58
C VAL A 33 4.42 -13.61 0.56
N LEU A 34 4.01 -14.67 1.25
CA LEU A 34 4.59 -16.00 1.11
C LEU A 34 3.57 -16.88 0.40
N VAL A 35 3.98 -17.42 -0.74
CA VAL A 35 3.12 -18.29 -1.56
C VAL A 35 3.49 -19.75 -1.30
N SER A 36 2.49 -20.61 -1.15
CA SER A 36 2.69 -22.05 -1.05
C SER A 36 3.31 -22.61 -2.33
N ASP A 37 4.17 -23.61 -2.21
CA ASP A 37 4.75 -24.34 -3.37
C ASP A 37 3.68 -24.99 -4.26
N ARG A 38 2.48 -25.24 -3.71
CA ARG A 38 1.32 -25.71 -4.47
C ARG A 38 0.67 -24.62 -5.32
N GLY A 39 1.10 -23.37 -5.16
CA GLY A 39 0.53 -22.22 -5.84
C GLY A 39 -0.83 -21.80 -5.28
N PHE A 40 -1.60 -21.14 -6.13
CA PHE A 40 -2.97 -20.68 -5.85
C PHE A 40 -3.90 -21.17 -6.95
N ASP A 41 -4.92 -21.93 -6.57
CA ASP A 41 -5.91 -22.46 -7.50
C ASP A 41 -6.99 -21.39 -7.81
N GLY A 42 -6.63 -20.46 -8.67
CA GLY A 42 -7.47 -19.31 -9.01
C GLY A 42 -6.72 -18.29 -9.86
N ILE A 43 -7.21 -17.07 -9.90
CA ILE A 43 -6.63 -15.96 -10.65
C ILE A 43 -5.80 -15.07 -9.70
N VAL A 44 -4.51 -14.93 -10.00
CA VAL A 44 -3.64 -13.92 -9.38
C VAL A 44 -3.67 -12.68 -10.27
N ILE A 45 -4.18 -11.57 -9.73
CA ILE A 45 -4.25 -10.27 -10.41
C ILE A 45 -3.17 -9.38 -9.83
N ARG A 46 -2.09 -9.19 -10.58
CA ARG A 46 -1.00 -8.30 -10.19
C ARG A 46 -1.29 -6.88 -10.68
N THR A 47 -1.33 -5.94 -9.74
CA THR A 47 -1.48 -4.52 -10.07
C THR A 47 -0.11 -3.87 -10.22
N THR A 48 0.10 -3.16 -11.33
CA THR A 48 1.33 -2.41 -11.61
C THR A 48 0.96 -1.05 -12.21
N GLY A 49 1.86 -0.06 -12.11
CA GLY A 49 1.66 1.23 -12.76
C GLY A 49 0.43 2.00 -12.27
N GLY A 50 -0.12 2.79 -13.17
CA GLY A 50 -1.26 3.67 -12.93
C GLY A 50 -0.88 5.15 -12.92
N THR A 51 -1.84 6.01 -12.59
CA THR A 51 -1.71 7.47 -12.58
C THR A 51 -1.32 8.00 -11.21
N LEU A 52 -0.57 9.10 -11.22
CA LEU A 52 -0.23 9.88 -10.05
C LEU A 52 -0.53 11.35 -10.36
N GLU A 53 -1.31 11.99 -9.51
CA GLU A 53 -1.71 13.38 -9.64
C GLU A 53 -1.36 14.14 -8.37
N VAL A 54 -0.70 15.29 -8.51
CA VAL A 54 -0.39 16.21 -7.41
C VAL A 54 -1.26 17.44 -7.54
N ALA A 55 -2.05 17.75 -6.52
CA ALA A 55 -2.93 18.92 -6.46
C ALA A 55 -2.79 19.62 -5.11
N GLY A 56 -2.04 20.70 -5.06
CA GLY A 56 -1.74 21.42 -3.83
C GLY A 56 -1.03 20.51 -2.82
N SER A 57 -1.62 20.30 -1.66
CA SER A 57 -1.09 19.42 -0.60
C SER A 57 -1.60 17.97 -0.68
N ARG A 58 -2.22 17.58 -1.78
CA ARG A 58 -2.77 16.24 -1.98
C ARG A 58 -2.10 15.52 -3.13
N ILE A 59 -1.91 14.23 -2.95
CA ILE A 59 -1.45 13.32 -4.00
C ILE A 59 -2.49 12.22 -4.14
N ARG A 60 -3.03 12.06 -5.34
CA ARG A 60 -3.85 10.91 -5.71
C ARG A 60 -2.96 9.90 -6.44
N ALA A 61 -2.92 8.68 -5.95
CA ALA A 61 -2.05 7.63 -6.48
C ALA A 61 -2.83 6.33 -6.67
N ASP A 62 -2.72 5.72 -7.84
CA ASP A 62 -3.33 4.43 -8.14
C ASP A 62 -2.65 3.30 -7.35
N ALA A 63 -3.42 2.24 -7.09
CA ALA A 63 -3.04 1.13 -6.21
C ALA A 63 -1.76 0.38 -6.65
N GLY A 64 -1.48 0.34 -7.96
CA GLY A 64 -0.29 -0.33 -8.52
C GLY A 64 1.00 0.48 -8.42
N LEU A 65 0.94 1.75 -8.02
CA LEU A 65 2.13 2.60 -7.95
C LEU A 65 3.02 2.20 -6.76
N PRO A 66 4.36 2.13 -6.97
CA PRO A 66 5.30 1.88 -5.89
C PRO A 66 5.30 3.00 -4.85
N MET A 67 5.35 2.65 -3.56
CA MET A 67 5.44 3.60 -2.45
C MET A 67 6.60 4.59 -2.61
N ALA A 68 7.78 4.09 -2.98
CA ALA A 68 8.98 4.90 -3.17
C ALA A 68 8.80 5.96 -4.27
N ARG A 69 8.09 5.63 -5.37
CA ARG A 69 7.78 6.59 -6.43
C ARG A 69 6.90 7.71 -5.92
N VAL A 70 5.83 7.37 -5.19
CA VAL A 70 4.91 8.38 -4.64
C VAL A 70 5.62 9.27 -3.61
N ALA A 71 6.52 8.71 -2.80
CA ALA A 71 7.34 9.48 -1.85
C ALA A 71 8.31 10.44 -2.56
N ALA A 72 8.93 10.02 -3.65
CA ALA A 72 9.80 10.87 -4.46
C ALA A 72 9.04 12.04 -5.12
N GLU A 73 7.86 11.78 -5.66
CA GLU A 73 6.98 12.82 -6.23
C GLU A 73 6.49 13.81 -5.16
N ALA A 74 6.14 13.32 -3.96
CA ALA A 74 5.78 14.16 -2.82
C ALA A 74 6.92 15.14 -2.48
N LEU A 75 8.13 14.62 -2.37
CA LEU A 75 9.32 15.42 -2.09
C LEU A 75 9.59 16.43 -3.23
N GLY A 76 9.49 15.99 -4.48
CA GLY A 76 9.67 16.86 -5.66
C GLY A 76 8.66 17.99 -5.73
N ALA A 77 7.45 17.78 -5.21
CA ALA A 77 6.39 18.79 -5.07
C ALA A 77 6.54 19.67 -3.81
N GLY A 78 7.60 19.54 -3.02
CA GLY A 78 7.80 20.30 -1.78
C GLY A 78 6.83 19.90 -0.67
N LEU A 79 6.37 18.64 -0.66
CA LEU A 79 5.44 18.12 0.33
C LEU A 79 6.16 17.23 1.34
N ARG A 80 5.74 17.31 2.61
CA ARG A 80 6.29 16.60 3.76
C ARG A 80 5.25 15.70 4.44
N GLY A 81 5.74 14.70 5.16
CA GLY A 81 4.93 13.75 5.93
C GLY A 81 4.85 12.37 5.29
N PHE A 82 5.53 12.15 4.15
CA PHE A 82 5.56 10.85 3.48
C PHE A 82 7.00 10.31 3.29
N GLU A 83 8.00 10.90 3.94
CA GLU A 83 9.42 10.53 3.85
C GLU A 83 9.68 9.10 4.33
N TRP A 84 8.92 8.64 5.31
CA TRP A 84 8.99 7.29 5.86
C TRP A 84 8.67 6.20 4.82
N ALA A 85 7.85 6.55 3.82
CA ALA A 85 7.38 5.61 2.81
C ALA A 85 8.48 5.14 1.85
N VAL A 86 9.57 5.90 1.70
CA VAL A 86 10.71 5.53 0.83
C VAL A 86 11.31 4.18 1.21
N GLY A 87 11.27 3.86 2.50
CA GLY A 87 11.79 2.60 3.02
C GLY A 87 10.81 1.43 3.00
N VAL A 88 9.56 1.64 2.59
CA VAL A 88 8.53 0.59 2.58
C VAL A 88 8.43 -0.01 1.19
N PRO A 89 8.85 -1.27 0.99
CA PRO A 89 8.66 -1.94 -0.29
C PRO A 89 7.17 -2.25 -0.49
N GLY A 90 6.71 -2.13 -1.71
CA GLY A 90 5.32 -2.45 -2.06
C GLY A 90 4.62 -1.34 -2.84
N THR A 91 3.33 -1.53 -3.04
CA THR A 91 2.47 -0.61 -3.79
C THR A 91 1.50 0.11 -2.86
N ILE A 92 0.93 1.22 -3.33
CA ILE A 92 -0.07 2.01 -2.60
C ILE A 92 -1.24 1.13 -2.14
N GLY A 93 -1.82 0.30 -3.02
CA GLY A 93 -2.95 -0.56 -2.66
C GLY A 93 -2.61 -1.57 -1.56
N GLY A 94 -1.46 -2.23 -1.65
CA GLY A 94 -0.98 -3.14 -0.61
C GLY A 94 -0.70 -2.41 0.72
N SER A 95 -0.16 -1.20 0.65
CA SER A 95 0.15 -0.37 1.82
C SER A 95 -1.10 0.13 2.52
N VAL A 96 -2.12 0.58 1.77
CA VAL A 96 -3.44 0.93 2.31
C VAL A 96 -4.09 -0.28 2.98
N ARG A 97 -4.13 -1.42 2.27
CA ARG A 97 -4.73 -2.65 2.80
C ARG A 97 -4.12 -3.10 4.12
N GLY A 98 -2.80 -2.97 4.25
CA GLY A 98 -2.08 -3.42 5.45
C GLY A 98 -1.81 -2.32 6.47
N ASN A 99 -2.27 -1.08 6.27
CA ASN A 99 -1.82 0.08 7.02
C ASN A 99 -0.30 0.06 7.22
N ALA A 100 0.43 0.06 6.10
CA ALA A 100 1.89 -0.01 6.13
C ALA A 100 2.46 1.22 6.84
N GLY A 101 3.50 0.99 7.64
CA GLY A 101 4.16 2.06 8.36
C GLY A 101 5.59 1.70 8.74
N CYS A 102 6.43 2.73 8.87
CA CYS A 102 7.84 2.64 9.23
C CYS A 102 8.30 4.00 9.78
N PHE A 103 9.32 4.01 10.61
CA PHE A 103 9.92 5.24 11.15
C PHE A 103 8.93 6.21 11.83
N GLY A 104 7.92 5.66 12.51
CA GLY A 104 6.93 6.45 13.23
C GLY A 104 5.79 7.03 12.38
N GLY A 105 5.75 6.76 11.07
CA GLY A 105 4.63 7.12 10.19
C GLY A 105 3.92 5.88 9.64
N GLU A 106 2.64 6.00 9.31
CA GLU A 106 1.84 4.95 8.70
C GLU A 106 0.78 5.52 7.73
N MET A 107 0.16 4.65 6.94
CA MET A 107 -0.85 5.09 5.95
C MET A 107 -2.02 5.82 6.60
N ALA A 108 -2.44 5.42 7.80
CA ALA A 108 -3.51 6.08 8.56
C ALA A 108 -3.26 7.57 8.80
N ASP A 109 -2.00 7.98 8.96
CA ASP A 109 -1.65 9.39 9.24
C ASP A 109 -1.90 10.29 8.03
N VAL A 110 -1.75 9.74 6.84
CA VAL A 110 -1.68 10.53 5.59
C VAL A 110 -2.84 10.28 4.63
N VAL A 111 -3.48 9.12 4.66
CA VAL A 111 -4.64 8.83 3.79
C VAL A 111 -5.81 9.73 4.18
N ARG A 112 -6.45 10.31 3.17
CA ARG A 112 -7.69 11.10 3.32
C ARG A 112 -8.89 10.34 2.78
N THR A 113 -8.75 9.78 1.58
CA THR A 113 -9.77 8.94 0.97
C THR A 113 -9.13 7.75 0.25
N VAL A 114 -9.94 6.71 0.04
CA VAL A 114 -9.58 5.52 -0.71
C VAL A 114 -10.67 5.23 -1.74
N THR A 115 -10.30 5.19 -3.00
CA THR A 115 -11.20 4.69 -4.05
C THR A 115 -11.16 3.17 -4.04
N VAL A 116 -12.31 2.55 -3.90
CA VAL A 116 -12.45 1.09 -3.85
C VAL A 116 -13.40 0.58 -4.94
N PHE A 117 -13.16 -0.63 -5.40
CA PHE A 117 -14.11 -1.38 -6.21
C PHE A 117 -14.71 -2.49 -5.36
N ASN A 118 -16.02 -2.49 -5.24
CA ASN A 118 -16.75 -3.55 -4.55
C ASN A 118 -17.09 -4.66 -5.55
N THR A 119 -16.42 -5.79 -5.40
CA THR A 119 -16.61 -6.91 -6.33
C THR A 119 -17.99 -7.58 -6.21
N LEU A 120 -18.73 -7.38 -5.12
CA LEU A 120 -20.10 -7.92 -4.95
C LEU A 120 -21.13 -7.08 -5.69
N THR A 121 -21.06 -5.76 -5.61
CA THR A 121 -22.02 -4.87 -6.29
C THR A 121 -21.59 -4.50 -7.70
N GLY A 122 -20.26 -4.47 -7.96
CA GLY A 122 -19.68 -3.99 -9.22
C GLY A 122 -19.49 -2.49 -9.27
N ASP A 123 -19.69 -1.79 -8.13
CA ASP A 123 -19.60 -0.34 -8.03
C ASP A 123 -18.21 0.11 -7.59
N THR A 124 -17.88 1.35 -7.93
CA THR A 124 -16.71 2.06 -7.42
C THR A 124 -17.19 3.10 -6.42
N GLU A 125 -16.57 3.10 -5.24
CA GLU A 125 -16.93 3.95 -4.11
C GLU A 125 -15.71 4.75 -3.63
N GLU A 126 -15.95 5.93 -3.07
CA GLU A 126 -14.94 6.72 -2.38
C GLU A 126 -15.16 6.57 -0.86
N TRP A 127 -14.17 6.05 -0.16
CA TRP A 127 -14.21 5.81 1.28
C TRP A 127 -13.36 6.84 2.02
N SER A 128 -13.86 7.39 3.11
CA SER A 128 -13.06 8.26 3.97
C SER A 128 -12.00 7.46 4.75
N ALA A 129 -11.01 8.17 5.32
CA ALA A 129 -10.02 7.54 6.19
C ALA A 129 -10.66 6.85 7.40
N GLU A 130 -11.74 7.42 7.95
CA GLU A 130 -12.49 6.83 9.06
C GLU A 130 -13.15 5.51 8.65
N ALA A 131 -13.76 5.47 7.46
CA ALA A 131 -14.39 4.26 6.93
C ALA A 131 -13.39 3.15 6.62
N ALA A 132 -12.12 3.51 6.35
CA ALA A 132 -11.04 2.55 6.17
C ALA A 132 -10.67 1.80 7.46
N GLU A 133 -11.09 2.30 8.63
CA GLU A 133 -10.89 1.67 9.96
C GLU A 133 -9.46 1.16 10.15
N PHE A 134 -8.48 2.02 9.92
CA PHE A 134 -7.08 1.67 10.06
C PHE A 134 -6.72 1.28 11.49
N GLY A 135 -5.96 0.20 11.61
CA GLY A 135 -5.37 -0.26 12.86
C GLY A 135 -3.95 -0.78 12.64
N TYR A 136 -3.29 -1.22 13.70
CA TYR A 136 -1.93 -1.73 13.58
C TYR A 136 -1.85 -2.93 12.63
N ARG A 137 -1.24 -2.73 11.46
CA ARG A 137 -1.15 -3.73 10.38
C ARG A 137 -2.53 -4.26 9.94
N ASP A 138 -3.54 -3.40 9.98
CA ASP A 138 -4.93 -3.76 9.67
C ASP A 138 -5.71 -2.60 9.04
N SER A 139 -6.76 -2.94 8.29
CA SER A 139 -7.75 -2.01 7.74
C SER A 139 -9.04 -2.76 7.39
N ALA A 140 -10.12 -2.03 7.11
CA ALA A 140 -11.36 -2.59 6.58
C ALA A 140 -11.12 -3.44 5.32
N PHE A 141 -10.20 -3.03 4.44
CA PHE A 141 -9.87 -3.74 3.20
C PHE A 141 -9.17 -5.09 3.42
N LYS A 142 -8.61 -5.32 4.60
CA LYS A 142 -8.04 -6.60 4.98
C LYS A 142 -9.09 -7.58 5.49
N ARG A 143 -10.12 -7.06 6.15
CA ARG A 143 -11.23 -7.83 6.72
C ARG A 143 -12.36 -8.06 5.71
N ARG A 144 -12.44 -7.26 4.67
CA ARG A 144 -13.47 -7.28 3.64
C ARG A 144 -12.86 -7.60 2.28
N PRO A 145 -12.69 -8.90 1.96
CA PRO A 145 -11.99 -9.35 0.74
C PRO A 145 -12.70 -8.96 -0.56
N GLU A 146 -13.99 -8.61 -0.48
CA GLU A 146 -14.77 -8.10 -1.62
C GLU A 146 -14.36 -6.69 -2.06
N LEU A 147 -13.62 -5.95 -1.21
CA LEU A 147 -13.19 -4.59 -1.50
C LEU A 147 -11.76 -4.56 -2.07
N ALA A 148 -11.65 -4.13 -3.31
CA ALA A 148 -10.37 -3.93 -3.97
C ALA A 148 -9.98 -2.43 -3.93
N VAL A 149 -8.82 -2.11 -3.36
CA VAL A 149 -8.29 -0.74 -3.37
C VAL A 149 -7.83 -0.39 -4.78
N LEU A 150 -8.41 0.66 -5.37
CA LEU A 150 -8.07 1.16 -6.71
C LEU A 150 -7.08 2.33 -6.67
N ALA A 151 -7.25 3.24 -5.70
CA ALA A 151 -6.41 4.42 -5.51
C ALA A 151 -6.51 4.93 -4.08
N ALA A 152 -5.56 5.77 -3.68
CA ALA A 152 -5.64 6.53 -2.44
C ALA A 152 -5.32 8.02 -2.68
N THR A 153 -6.01 8.89 -1.94
CA THR A 153 -5.67 10.31 -1.83
C THR A 153 -4.91 10.51 -0.52
N ILE A 154 -3.67 10.96 -0.64
CA ILE A 154 -2.73 11.21 0.45
C ILE A 154 -2.70 12.73 0.68
N GLY A 155 -2.95 13.17 1.91
CA GLY A 155 -2.86 14.56 2.32
C GLY A 155 -1.59 14.83 3.08
N LEU A 156 -0.78 15.75 2.58
CA LEU A 156 0.54 16.10 3.10
C LEU A 156 0.59 17.59 3.47
N SER A 157 1.73 18.05 3.97
CA SER A 157 1.94 19.46 4.30
C SER A 157 3.06 20.06 3.45
N PRO A 158 2.97 21.32 3.04
CA PRO A 158 4.10 22.01 2.44
C PRO A 158 5.31 22.01 3.40
N GLY A 159 6.52 21.92 2.87
CA GLY A 159 7.73 21.92 3.68
C GLY A 159 9.01 22.11 2.88
N ASP A 160 10.13 22.21 3.60
CA ASP A 160 11.44 22.37 2.99
C ASP A 160 11.89 21.05 2.32
N PRO A 161 12.13 21.04 1.00
CA PRO A 161 12.61 19.85 0.30
C PRO A 161 13.97 19.35 0.79
N LEU A 162 14.85 20.23 1.28
CA LEU A 162 16.16 19.84 1.80
C LEU A 162 16.03 19.04 3.09
N GLU A 163 15.12 19.44 3.97
CA GLU A 163 14.85 18.67 5.19
C GLU A 163 14.23 17.30 4.85
N GLY A 164 13.30 17.25 3.89
CA GLY A 164 12.73 16.01 3.41
C GLY A 164 13.79 15.07 2.84
N GLN A 165 14.70 15.58 2.01
CA GLN A 165 15.83 14.81 1.47
C GLN A 165 16.76 14.28 2.57
N ARG A 166 17.02 15.10 3.63
CA ARG A 166 17.81 14.66 4.76
C ARG A 166 17.17 13.49 5.49
N ARG A 167 15.86 13.56 5.79
CA ARG A 167 15.11 12.47 6.43
C ARG A 167 15.12 11.20 5.60
N ILE A 168 14.85 11.30 4.29
CA ILE A 168 14.91 10.15 3.38
C ILE A 168 16.29 9.49 3.41
N ARG A 169 17.36 10.29 3.41
CA ARG A 169 18.74 9.79 3.50
C ARG A 169 19.00 9.07 4.81
N GLU A 170 18.59 9.64 5.94
CA GLU A 170 18.69 9.04 7.27
C GLU A 170 17.96 7.69 7.33
N HIS A 171 16.72 7.61 6.84
CA HIS A 171 15.94 6.37 6.80
C HIS A 171 16.60 5.30 5.91
N THR A 172 17.11 5.72 4.76
CA THR A 172 17.80 4.80 3.82
C THR A 172 19.09 4.24 4.44
N LEU A 173 19.91 5.09 5.07
CA LEU A 173 21.14 4.68 5.74
C LEU A 173 20.85 3.74 6.92
N TYR A 174 19.87 4.08 7.75
CA TYR A 174 19.46 3.22 8.87
C TYR A 174 19.07 1.82 8.38
N ARG A 175 18.29 1.73 7.31
CA ARG A 175 17.89 0.43 6.74
C ARG A 175 19.08 -0.33 6.17
N ALA A 176 20.00 0.35 5.49
CA ALA A 176 21.21 -0.28 4.96
C ALA A 176 22.10 -0.86 6.06
N GLN A 177 22.08 -0.26 7.25
CA GLN A 177 22.85 -0.72 8.40
C GLN A 177 22.18 -1.81 9.23
N THR A 178 20.84 -1.88 9.20
CA THR A 178 20.06 -2.74 10.11
C THR A 178 19.31 -3.88 9.41
N GLN A 179 19.27 -3.87 8.09
CA GLN A 179 18.56 -4.87 7.30
C GLN A 179 19.47 -5.45 6.22
N ASP A 180 19.29 -6.74 5.98
CA ASP A 180 20.02 -7.47 4.95
C ASP A 180 19.41 -7.14 3.57
N ILE A 181 19.83 -6.00 3.00
CA ILE A 181 19.32 -5.49 1.72
C ILE A 181 19.91 -6.35 0.60
N GLY A 182 19.04 -6.92 -0.23
CA GLY A 182 19.44 -7.76 -1.37
C GLY A 182 19.14 -9.23 -1.20
N THR A 183 18.73 -9.67 -0.02
CA THR A 183 18.20 -11.01 0.18
C THR A 183 16.71 -11.09 -0.16
N GLN A 184 16.24 -12.27 -0.59
CA GLN A 184 14.82 -12.50 -0.78
C GLN A 184 14.15 -12.65 0.60
N SER A 185 13.34 -11.68 0.99
CA SER A 185 12.64 -11.65 2.26
C SER A 185 11.20 -11.19 2.08
N ALA A 186 10.26 -11.89 2.68
CA ALA A 186 8.84 -11.49 2.74
C ALA A 186 8.55 -10.49 3.88
N GLY A 187 9.58 -9.94 4.52
CA GLY A 187 9.46 -9.05 5.68
C GLY A 187 9.18 -9.80 6.99
N CYS A 188 8.62 -9.10 7.97
CA CYS A 188 8.30 -9.69 9.26
C CYS A 188 7.07 -10.61 9.16
N MET A 189 7.20 -11.87 9.53
CA MET A 189 6.09 -12.83 9.59
C MET A 189 5.16 -12.58 10.77
N PHE A 190 5.67 -11.99 11.85
CA PHE A 190 4.92 -11.76 13.07
C PHE A 190 4.61 -10.28 13.28
N LYS A 191 3.44 -10.00 13.84
CA LYS A 191 3.12 -8.68 14.37
C LYS A 191 3.87 -8.48 15.70
N ASN A 192 4.33 -7.26 15.95
CA ASN A 192 4.88 -6.92 17.26
C ASN A 192 3.80 -7.08 18.33
N VAL A 193 4.17 -7.66 19.45
CA VAL A 193 3.30 -7.74 20.62
C VAL A 193 3.25 -6.36 21.29
N PRO A 194 2.08 -5.84 21.68
CA PRO A 194 2.00 -4.60 22.43
C PRO A 194 2.83 -4.71 23.71
N TRP A 195 3.69 -3.70 23.95
CA TRP A 195 4.51 -3.62 25.16
C TRP A 195 3.61 -3.73 26.40
N GLY A 196 3.99 -4.58 27.38
CA GLY A 196 3.23 -4.78 28.62
C GLY A 196 2.14 -5.86 28.59
N ARG A 197 1.93 -6.60 27.49
CA ARG A 197 1.14 -7.83 27.55
C ARG A 197 2.02 -8.96 28.10
N ARG A 198 1.66 -9.43 29.32
CA ARG A 198 2.32 -10.54 30.02
C ARG A 198 2.33 -11.80 29.17
N GLY A 199 3.47 -12.48 29.12
CA GLY A 199 3.66 -13.77 28.47
C GLY A 199 4.95 -13.86 27.65
N ILE A 200 5.75 -12.79 27.59
CA ILE A 200 7.11 -12.78 27.07
C ILE A 200 7.92 -11.96 28.08
N ASP A 201 8.27 -12.59 29.20
CA ASP A 201 9.31 -12.15 30.12
C ASP A 201 10.63 -12.73 29.61
#